data_bd9a8ce0d0df827c3f98a2a301d95c5e
#
_entry.id   bd9a8ce0d0df827c3f98a2a301d95c5e
#
_cell.length_a   1.000
_cell.length_b   1.000
_cell.length_c   1.000
_cell.angle_alpha   90.00
_cell.angle_beta   90.00
_cell.angle_gamma   90.00
#
_symmetry.space_group_name_H-M   'P 1'
#
loop_
_entity.id
_entity.type
_entity.pdbx_description
1 polymer ?
#
loop_
_entity_poly.entity_id
_entity_poly.type
_entity_poly.pdbx_seq_one_letter_code
_entity_poly.pdbx_strand_id
1 'polypeptide(L)'
;CLKLNASGMALCPFHDEHSPSLKLSRGFHCFGCGAQGDVITFVSRLFGIPPGEAAQKLSADFGISVDDYPRGPPAARTEMETWVSYAKEILHGYYDLLIDWKRRYCPKASDAEWHPLFIEALKRQADIRQLIFELEFGTTEEVKTVYEHYRKMVIKIDERIHSNDTAGDISESQEERQGQCSANH
;
A
#
# COMPACT_ATOMS: atom_id res chain seq x y z
N CYS A 1 -11.77 -10.69 20.10
CA CYS A 1 -10.46 -11.18 19.64
C CYS A 1 -10.53 -11.53 18.16
N LEU A 2 -9.63 -10.98 17.35
CA LEU A 2 -9.46 -11.37 15.96
C LEU A 2 -8.91 -12.80 15.88
N LYS A 3 -9.54 -13.65 15.08
CA LYS A 3 -9.06 -15.02 14.82
C LYS A 3 -8.30 -15.01 13.51
N LEU A 4 -7.02 -15.37 13.56
CA LEU A 4 -6.18 -15.53 12.37
C LEU A 4 -6.39 -16.92 11.79
N ASN A 5 -6.50 -16.99 10.44
CA ASN A 5 -6.49 -18.25 9.72
C ASN A 5 -5.04 -18.78 9.54
N ALA A 6 -4.89 -19.95 8.91
CA ALA A 6 -3.57 -20.55 8.64
C ALA A 6 -2.64 -19.67 7.77
N SER A 7 -3.20 -18.72 7.01
CA SER A 7 -2.45 -17.76 6.18
C SER A 7 -2.15 -16.44 6.91
N GLY A 8 -2.45 -16.32 8.21
CA GLY A 8 -2.23 -15.11 8.99
C GLY A 8 -3.21 -13.97 8.69
N MET A 9 -4.36 -14.29 8.08
CA MET A 9 -5.41 -13.34 7.74
C MET A 9 -6.57 -13.43 8.73
N ALA A 10 -7.25 -12.31 9.01
CA ALA A 10 -8.43 -12.21 9.84
C ALA A 10 -9.61 -11.59 9.10
N LEU A 11 -10.81 -11.75 9.64
CA LEU A 11 -11.96 -10.94 9.22
C LEU A 11 -11.75 -9.49 9.67
N CYS A 12 -12.03 -8.55 8.78
CA CYS A 12 -11.88 -7.13 9.04
C CYS A 12 -13.00 -6.62 9.95
N PRO A 13 -12.70 -5.92 11.05
CA PRO A 13 -13.73 -5.36 11.92
C PRO A 13 -14.36 -4.07 11.39
N PHE A 14 -13.88 -3.55 10.24
CA PHE A 14 -14.27 -2.25 9.72
C PHE A 14 -15.27 -2.32 8.55
N HIS A 15 -15.62 -3.53 8.07
CA HIS A 15 -16.64 -3.78 7.06
C HIS A 15 -17.16 -5.22 7.18
N ASP A 16 -18.35 -5.46 6.67
CA ASP A 16 -18.93 -6.81 6.66
C ASP A 16 -18.28 -7.66 5.57
N GLU A 17 -17.74 -8.81 5.97
CA GLU A 17 -17.16 -9.80 5.07
C GLU A 17 -17.26 -11.22 5.64
N HIS A 18 -17.28 -12.20 4.74
CA HIS A 18 -17.29 -13.62 5.10
C HIS A 18 -15.95 -14.32 4.85
N SER A 19 -15.06 -13.67 4.11
CA SER A 19 -13.72 -14.18 3.79
C SER A 19 -12.66 -13.29 4.41
N PRO A 20 -11.67 -13.85 5.14
CA PRO A 20 -10.61 -13.06 5.77
C PRO A 20 -9.82 -12.23 4.77
N SER A 21 -9.82 -10.91 4.91
CA SER A 21 -9.09 -9.97 4.05
C SER A 21 -8.17 -9.01 4.83
N LEU A 22 -8.13 -9.11 6.16
CA LEU A 22 -7.28 -8.29 7.02
C LEU A 22 -5.95 -8.99 7.26
N LYS A 23 -4.86 -8.41 6.77
CA LYS A 23 -3.47 -8.81 7.09
C LYS A 23 -2.97 -8.00 8.28
N LEU A 24 -2.33 -8.69 9.23
CA LEU A 24 -1.66 -8.09 10.38
C LEU A 24 -0.16 -8.35 10.29
N SER A 25 0.65 -7.29 10.47
CA SER A 25 2.11 -7.36 10.57
C SER A 25 2.60 -6.31 11.57
N ARG A 26 3.47 -5.38 11.22
CA ARG A 26 3.79 -4.19 12.05
C ARG A 26 2.64 -3.19 12.09
N GLY A 27 1.69 -3.30 11.19
CA GLY A 27 0.43 -2.58 11.12
C GLY A 27 -0.67 -3.48 10.61
N PHE A 28 -1.75 -2.91 10.09
CA PHE A 28 -2.84 -3.66 9.49
C PHE A 28 -3.18 -3.13 8.10
N HIS A 29 -3.62 -4.04 7.24
CA HIS A 29 -4.15 -3.71 5.92
C HIS A 29 -5.29 -4.66 5.56
N CYS A 30 -6.44 -4.12 5.23
CA CYS A 30 -7.59 -4.85 4.72
C CYS A 30 -7.64 -4.76 3.19
N PHE A 31 -7.49 -5.88 2.51
CA PHE A 31 -7.57 -5.94 1.05
C PHE A 31 -9.02 -5.78 0.53
N GLY A 32 -10.03 -5.96 1.38
CA GLY A 32 -11.43 -5.78 1.04
C GLY A 32 -11.85 -4.30 0.99
N CYS A 33 -11.70 -3.59 2.11
CA CYS A 33 -12.14 -2.18 2.22
C CYS A 33 -11.02 -1.14 2.11
N GLY A 34 -9.75 -1.56 2.01
CA GLY A 34 -8.60 -0.65 1.93
C GLY A 34 -8.21 0.00 3.27
N ALA A 35 -8.85 -0.37 4.38
CA ALA A 35 -8.48 0.15 5.70
C ALA A 35 -7.06 -0.29 6.06
N GLN A 36 -6.19 0.67 6.41
CA GLN A 36 -4.81 0.40 6.77
C GLN A 36 -4.32 1.37 7.83
N GLY A 37 -3.21 1.03 8.48
CA GLY A 37 -2.58 1.87 9.49
C GLY A 37 -1.72 1.07 10.47
N ASP A 38 -1.21 1.79 11.47
CA ASP A 38 -0.49 1.24 12.60
C ASP A 38 -1.44 0.75 13.71
N VAL A 39 -0.88 0.27 14.80
CA VAL A 39 -1.67 -0.24 15.94
C VAL A 39 -2.52 0.86 16.60
N ILE A 40 -2.03 2.11 16.62
CA ILE A 40 -2.76 3.25 17.19
C ILE A 40 -3.99 3.55 16.33
N THR A 41 -3.80 3.60 15.01
CA THR A 41 -4.88 3.79 14.03
C THR A 41 -5.91 2.66 14.13
N PHE A 42 -5.46 1.41 14.30
CA PHE A 42 -6.36 0.27 14.47
C PHE A 42 -7.25 0.42 15.69
N VAL A 43 -6.65 0.72 16.86
CA VAL A 43 -7.38 0.90 18.12
C VAL A 43 -8.30 2.12 18.08
N SER A 44 -7.82 3.24 17.49
CA SER A 44 -8.62 4.45 17.28
C SER A 44 -9.90 4.15 16.50
N ARG A 45 -9.79 3.44 15.37
CA ARG A 45 -10.95 3.06 14.55
C ARG A 45 -11.84 2.03 15.22
N LEU A 46 -11.26 1.04 15.91
CA LEU A 46 -12.01 -0.05 16.54
C LEU A 46 -12.90 0.46 17.68
N PHE A 47 -12.42 1.43 18.45
CA PHE A 47 -13.13 2.00 19.60
C PHE A 47 -13.78 3.35 19.31
N GLY A 48 -13.58 3.93 18.13
CA GLY A 48 -14.12 5.24 17.76
C GLY A 48 -13.55 6.38 18.60
N ILE A 49 -12.28 6.28 19.03
CA ILE A 49 -11.59 7.26 19.90
C ILE A 49 -10.47 7.97 19.13
N PRO A 50 -10.08 9.21 19.53
CA PRO A 50 -8.96 9.92 18.95
C PRO A 50 -7.64 9.12 19.06
N PRO A 51 -6.69 9.29 18.12
CA PRO A 51 -5.40 8.58 18.14
C PRO A 51 -4.61 8.77 19.45
N GLY A 52 -4.67 9.95 20.05
CA GLY A 52 -4.03 10.24 21.35
C GLY A 52 -4.59 9.40 22.49
N GLU A 53 -5.91 9.23 22.56
CA GLU A 53 -6.57 8.36 23.54
C GLU A 53 -6.30 6.88 23.25
N ALA A 54 -6.23 6.48 21.99
CA ALA A 54 -5.85 5.14 21.59
C ALA A 54 -4.42 4.79 22.03
N ALA A 55 -3.48 5.73 21.89
CA ALA A 55 -2.11 5.57 22.37
C ALA A 55 -2.05 5.44 23.90
N GLN A 56 -2.79 6.28 24.64
CA GLN A 56 -2.88 6.19 26.10
C GLN A 56 -3.48 4.87 26.57
N LYS A 57 -4.55 4.41 25.88
CA LYS A 57 -5.17 3.12 26.17
C LYS A 57 -4.18 1.96 25.97
N LEU A 58 -3.46 1.94 24.85
CA LEU A 58 -2.42 0.93 24.59
C LEU A 58 -1.30 0.98 25.63
N SER A 59 -0.85 2.18 26.00
CA SER A 59 0.15 2.38 27.04
C SER A 59 -0.29 1.78 28.37
N ALA A 60 -1.54 2.03 28.77
CA ALA A 60 -2.11 1.48 30.00
C ALA A 60 -2.31 -0.04 29.93
N ASP A 61 -2.86 -0.56 28.82
CA ASP A 61 -3.17 -1.98 28.65
C ASP A 61 -1.91 -2.87 28.61
N PHE A 62 -0.78 -2.33 28.09
CA PHE A 62 0.48 -3.06 27.93
C PHE A 62 1.56 -2.62 28.94
N GLY A 63 1.26 -1.70 29.86
CA GLY A 63 2.22 -1.22 30.84
C GLY A 63 3.43 -0.50 30.23
N ILE A 64 3.25 0.16 29.08
CA ILE A 64 4.32 0.88 28.39
C ILE A 64 4.43 2.28 28.98
N SER A 65 5.58 2.61 29.61
CA SER A 65 5.86 3.97 30.08
C SER A 65 6.42 4.81 28.94
N VAL A 66 5.85 5.99 28.70
CA VAL A 66 6.32 6.94 27.68
C VAL A 66 7.72 7.48 28.01
N ASP A 67 8.12 7.42 29.29
CA ASP A 67 9.40 7.91 29.77
C ASP A 67 10.58 6.94 29.53
N ASP A 68 10.28 5.67 29.18
CA ASP A 68 11.31 4.66 28.91
C ASP A 68 11.90 4.75 27.48
N TYR A 69 11.41 5.69 26.66
CA TYR A 69 11.95 5.90 25.31
C TYR A 69 13.21 6.78 25.36
N PRO A 70 14.38 6.28 24.91
CA PRO A 70 15.60 7.08 24.88
C PRO A 70 15.41 8.28 23.94
N ARG A 71 15.39 9.49 24.53
CA ARG A 71 15.37 10.78 23.82
C ARG A 71 16.78 11.14 23.36
N GLY A 72 17.39 10.28 22.52
CA GLY A 72 18.64 10.60 21.83
C GLY A 72 18.39 11.42 20.57
N PRO A 73 19.42 12.14 20.07
CA PRO A 73 19.33 12.72 18.73
C PRO A 73 19.03 11.60 17.74
N PRO A 74 18.16 11.84 16.72
CA PRO A 74 17.84 10.82 15.75
C PRO A 74 19.13 10.30 15.10
N ALA A 75 19.35 9.00 15.13
CA ALA A 75 20.46 8.37 14.43
C ALA A 75 20.43 8.80 12.94
N ALA A 76 21.60 9.03 12.36
CA ALA A 76 21.70 9.33 10.94
C ALA A 76 20.99 8.22 10.15
N ARG A 77 20.04 8.60 9.29
CA ARG A 77 19.28 7.65 8.48
C ARG A 77 20.23 6.90 7.55
N THR A 78 20.05 5.61 7.45
CA THR A 78 20.76 4.79 6.46
C THR A 78 20.31 5.16 5.04
N GLU A 79 21.12 4.79 4.03
CA GLU A 79 20.75 4.96 2.62
C GLU A 79 19.39 4.31 2.31
N MET A 80 19.17 3.10 2.84
CA MET A 80 17.92 2.38 2.67
C MET A 80 16.73 3.11 3.32
N GLU A 81 16.87 3.62 4.55
CA GLU A 81 15.79 4.38 5.21
C GLU A 81 15.45 5.69 4.48
N THR A 82 16.47 6.34 3.93
CA THR A 82 16.28 7.55 3.12
C THR A 82 15.52 7.20 1.84
N TRP A 83 15.94 6.12 1.15
CA TRP A 83 15.26 5.64 -0.04
C TRP A 83 13.82 5.20 0.26
N VAL A 84 13.56 4.52 1.37
CA VAL A 84 12.20 4.09 1.77
C VAL A 84 11.27 5.29 1.93
N SER A 85 11.75 6.38 2.54
CA SER A 85 10.96 7.61 2.68
C SER A 85 10.63 8.22 1.32
N TYR A 86 11.61 8.31 0.42
CA TYR A 86 11.44 8.75 -0.95
C TYR A 86 10.47 7.85 -1.73
N ALA A 87 10.66 6.51 -1.68
CA ALA A 87 9.83 5.57 -2.40
C ALA A 87 8.36 5.63 -1.97
N LYS A 88 8.09 5.81 -0.69
CA LYS A 88 6.72 6.00 -0.19
C LYS A 88 6.05 7.22 -0.80
N GLU A 89 6.72 8.36 -0.82
CA GLU A 89 6.20 9.61 -1.39
C GLU A 89 5.83 9.42 -2.87
N ILE A 90 6.75 8.86 -3.66
CA ILE A 90 6.53 8.62 -5.10
C ILE A 90 5.40 7.60 -5.35
N LEU A 91 5.38 6.49 -4.61
CA LEU A 91 4.36 5.46 -4.80
C LEU A 91 2.97 5.92 -4.36
N HIS A 92 2.85 6.72 -3.30
CA HIS A 92 1.57 7.33 -2.92
C HIS A 92 1.06 8.30 -4.00
N GLY A 93 1.92 9.20 -4.47
CA GLY A 93 1.56 10.12 -5.56
C GLY A 93 1.11 9.38 -6.83
N TYR A 94 1.83 8.31 -7.19
CA TYR A 94 1.45 7.48 -8.34
C TYR A 94 0.13 6.73 -8.10
N TYR A 95 -0.09 6.20 -6.90
CA TYR A 95 -1.34 5.53 -6.56
C TYR A 95 -2.56 6.46 -6.67
N ASP A 96 -2.42 7.71 -6.24
CA ASP A 96 -3.47 8.73 -6.37
C ASP A 96 -3.75 9.05 -7.85
N LEU A 97 -2.71 9.11 -8.70
CA LEU A 97 -2.87 9.26 -10.15
C LEU A 97 -3.60 8.06 -10.76
N LEU A 98 -3.28 6.82 -10.36
CA LEU A 98 -3.98 5.64 -10.84
C LEU A 98 -5.48 5.65 -10.47
N ILE A 99 -5.83 6.11 -9.28
CA ILE A 99 -7.22 6.29 -8.87
C ILE A 99 -7.91 7.36 -9.73
N ASP A 100 -7.25 8.50 -9.96
CA ASP A 100 -7.81 9.58 -10.80
C ASP A 100 -7.99 9.13 -12.26
N TRP A 101 -7.02 8.44 -12.85
CA TRP A 101 -7.12 7.89 -14.21
C TRP A 101 -8.26 6.88 -14.33
N LYS A 102 -8.42 6.00 -13.36
CA LYS A 102 -9.50 5.02 -13.32
C LYS A 102 -10.88 5.69 -13.29
N ARG A 103 -11.02 6.80 -12.59
CA ARG A 103 -12.24 7.59 -12.53
C ARG A 103 -12.46 8.41 -13.81
N ARG A 104 -11.42 9.11 -14.27
CA ARG A 104 -11.49 10.06 -15.39
C ARG A 104 -11.68 9.38 -16.72
N TYR A 105 -11.00 8.25 -16.95
CA TYR A 105 -10.99 7.50 -18.20
C TYR A 105 -11.82 6.22 -18.15
N CYS A 106 -12.76 6.11 -17.21
CA CYS A 106 -13.68 4.98 -17.12
C CYS A 106 -14.44 4.81 -18.45
N PRO A 107 -14.36 3.62 -19.11
CA PRO A 107 -14.97 3.42 -20.43
C PRO A 107 -16.48 3.50 -20.34
N LYS A 108 -17.10 4.06 -21.38
CA LYS A 108 -18.54 4.07 -21.58
C LYS A 108 -18.93 2.89 -22.48
N ALA A 109 -20.19 2.49 -22.45
CA ALA A 109 -20.69 1.38 -23.25
C ALA A 109 -20.53 1.59 -24.80
N SER A 110 -20.33 2.85 -25.20
CA SER A 110 -20.11 3.24 -26.62
C SER A 110 -18.65 3.16 -27.05
N ASP A 111 -17.72 2.98 -26.13
CA ASP A 111 -16.29 3.07 -26.43
C ASP A 111 -15.79 1.78 -27.08
N ALA A 112 -15.24 1.90 -28.28
CA ALA A 112 -14.68 0.76 -29.01
C ALA A 112 -13.37 0.26 -28.41
N GLU A 113 -12.58 1.17 -27.79
CA GLU A 113 -11.31 0.88 -27.14
C GLU A 113 -11.20 1.61 -25.81
N TRP A 114 -10.53 0.98 -24.86
CA TRP A 114 -10.31 1.57 -23.53
C TRP A 114 -9.08 2.47 -23.56
N HIS A 115 -9.19 3.58 -22.84
CA HIS A 115 -8.07 4.52 -22.72
C HIS A 115 -6.84 3.85 -22.10
N PRO A 116 -5.60 4.04 -22.62
CA PRO A 116 -4.39 3.38 -22.12
C PRO A 116 -4.15 3.62 -20.61
N LEU A 117 -4.40 4.83 -20.12
CA LEU A 117 -4.24 5.17 -18.69
C LEU A 117 -5.26 4.42 -17.80
N PHE A 118 -6.45 4.14 -18.29
CA PHE A 118 -7.42 3.31 -17.57
C PHE A 118 -6.93 1.87 -17.44
N ILE A 119 -6.40 1.31 -18.54
CA ILE A 119 -5.83 -0.04 -18.57
C ILE A 119 -4.64 -0.13 -17.61
N GLU A 120 -3.77 0.88 -17.62
CA GLU A 120 -2.63 0.95 -16.70
C GLU A 120 -3.09 0.99 -15.25
N ALA A 121 -4.08 1.82 -14.93
CA ALA A 121 -4.63 1.91 -13.58
C ALA A 121 -5.18 0.56 -13.09
N LEU A 122 -5.89 -0.18 -13.95
CA LEU A 122 -6.38 -1.52 -13.60
C LEU A 122 -5.25 -2.50 -13.32
N LYS A 123 -4.20 -2.48 -14.13
CA LYS A 123 -3.08 -3.41 -14.01
C LYS A 123 -2.18 -3.13 -12.81
N ARG A 124 -1.94 -1.86 -12.49
CA ARG A 124 -0.90 -1.47 -11.51
C ARG A 124 -1.42 -1.15 -10.13
N GLN A 125 -2.70 -0.79 -9.99
CA GLN A 125 -3.24 -0.31 -8.71
C GLN A 125 -3.03 -1.29 -7.55
N ALA A 126 -3.23 -2.59 -7.77
CA ALA A 126 -3.08 -3.59 -6.73
C ALA A 126 -1.60 -3.77 -6.31
N ASP A 127 -0.69 -3.82 -7.30
CA ASP A 127 0.74 -4.02 -7.06
C ASP A 127 1.35 -2.81 -6.32
N ILE A 128 1.02 -1.60 -6.76
CA ILE A 128 1.51 -0.37 -6.11
C ILE A 128 1.01 -0.28 -4.67
N ARG A 129 -0.26 -0.59 -4.43
CA ARG A 129 -0.81 -0.64 -3.06
C ARG A 129 -0.09 -1.67 -2.19
N GLN A 130 0.24 -2.85 -2.74
CA GLN A 130 0.99 -3.86 -2.02
C GLN A 130 2.41 -3.38 -1.65
N LEU A 131 3.11 -2.72 -2.59
CA LEU A 131 4.44 -2.16 -2.33
C LEU A 131 4.42 -1.08 -1.25
N ILE A 132 3.43 -0.19 -1.29
CA ILE A 132 3.24 0.82 -0.24
C ILE A 132 3.07 0.13 1.13
N PHE A 133 2.22 -0.89 1.20
CA PHE A 133 1.99 -1.63 2.43
C PHE A 133 3.28 -2.31 2.94
N GLU A 134 4.07 -2.93 2.06
CA GLU A 134 5.34 -3.57 2.44
C GLU A 134 6.38 -2.55 2.95
N LEU A 135 6.43 -1.36 2.34
CA LEU A 135 7.31 -0.29 2.80
C LEU A 135 6.85 0.35 4.13
N GLU A 136 5.56 0.36 4.43
CA GLU A 136 5.02 0.96 5.65
C GLU A 136 5.02 -0.01 6.83
N PHE A 137 4.62 -1.26 6.59
CA PHE A 137 4.29 -2.21 7.63
C PHE A 137 5.02 -3.55 7.48
N GLY A 138 5.82 -3.72 6.44
CA GLY A 138 6.59 -4.93 6.18
C GLY A 138 7.70 -5.16 7.20
N THR A 139 8.18 -6.40 7.26
CA THR A 139 9.37 -6.75 8.00
C THR A 139 10.62 -6.14 7.36
N THR A 140 11.74 -6.13 8.06
CA THR A 140 13.01 -5.64 7.51
C THR A 140 13.43 -6.36 6.23
N GLU A 141 13.16 -7.67 6.13
CA GLU A 141 13.46 -8.45 4.93
C GLU A 141 12.53 -8.12 3.76
N GLU A 142 11.24 -7.89 4.02
CA GLU A 142 10.29 -7.46 2.98
C GLU A 142 10.68 -6.07 2.44
N VAL A 143 10.99 -5.12 3.31
CA VAL A 143 11.46 -3.79 2.92
C VAL A 143 12.75 -3.85 2.11
N LYS A 144 13.72 -4.70 2.52
CA LYS A 144 14.96 -4.94 1.79
C LYS A 144 14.69 -5.51 0.40
N THR A 145 13.78 -6.47 0.31
CA THR A 145 13.36 -7.07 -0.97
C THR A 145 12.76 -6.01 -1.91
N VAL A 146 11.91 -5.13 -1.39
CA VAL A 146 11.36 -4.01 -2.18
C VAL A 146 12.48 -3.07 -2.64
N TYR A 147 13.43 -2.70 -1.76
CA TYR A 147 14.56 -1.87 -2.11
C TYR A 147 15.40 -2.46 -3.25
N GLU A 148 15.74 -3.75 -3.18
CA GLU A 148 16.60 -4.42 -4.15
C GLU A 148 15.92 -4.60 -5.52
N HIS A 149 14.63 -4.98 -5.54
CA HIS A 149 13.94 -5.35 -6.77
C HIS A 149 13.20 -4.17 -7.44
N TYR A 150 12.68 -3.22 -6.67
CA TYR A 150 11.80 -2.18 -7.20
C TYR A 150 12.42 -0.78 -7.28
N ARG A 151 13.69 -0.61 -6.85
CA ARG A 151 14.37 0.70 -6.86
C ARG A 151 14.33 1.38 -8.23
N LYS A 152 14.64 0.64 -9.30
CA LYS A 152 14.62 1.16 -10.67
C LYS A 152 13.22 1.54 -11.15
N MET A 153 12.21 0.78 -10.74
CA MET A 153 10.82 1.07 -11.09
C MET A 153 10.34 2.36 -10.41
N VAL A 154 10.66 2.56 -9.15
CA VAL A 154 10.30 3.77 -8.41
C VAL A 154 10.91 5.02 -9.05
N ILE A 155 12.19 4.96 -9.45
CA ILE A 155 12.86 6.07 -10.17
C ILE A 155 12.15 6.37 -11.50
N LYS A 156 11.80 5.35 -12.29
CA LYS A 156 11.07 5.56 -13.55
C LYS A 156 9.68 6.18 -13.34
N ILE A 157 9.00 5.80 -12.26
CA ILE A 157 7.71 6.40 -11.88
C ILE A 157 7.89 7.87 -11.52
N ASP A 158 8.92 8.19 -10.73
CA ASP A 158 9.25 9.55 -10.33
C ASP A 158 9.54 10.45 -11.54
N GLU A 159 10.46 10.00 -12.44
CA GLU A 159 10.78 10.69 -13.69
C GLU A 159 9.52 10.97 -14.51
N ARG A 160 8.61 10.01 -14.61
CA ARG A 160 7.37 10.16 -15.37
C ARG A 160 6.39 11.14 -14.74
N ILE A 161 6.23 11.12 -13.42
CA ILE A 161 5.35 12.04 -12.70
C ILE A 161 5.83 13.48 -12.87
N HIS A 162 7.16 13.70 -12.82
CA HIS A 162 7.75 15.04 -12.88
C HIS A 162 8.00 15.56 -14.30
N SER A 163 8.08 14.69 -15.32
CA SER A 163 8.25 15.11 -16.71
C SER A 163 7.00 15.64 -17.38
N ASN A 164 5.85 15.67 -16.72
CA ASN A 164 4.54 15.98 -17.30
C ASN A 164 4.11 15.06 -18.46
N ASP A 165 4.82 13.96 -18.67
CA ASP A 165 4.55 12.98 -19.72
C ASP A 165 3.45 12.01 -19.25
N THR A 166 2.24 12.53 -19.12
CA THR A 166 1.05 11.73 -18.77
C THR A 166 0.51 10.93 -19.97
N ALA A 167 1.17 11.03 -21.13
CA ALA A 167 0.80 10.33 -22.34
C ALA A 167 2.03 9.73 -23.03
N GLY A 168 2.42 8.52 -22.64
CA GLY A 168 3.44 7.81 -23.41
C GLY A 168 4.21 6.78 -22.58
N ASP A 169 3.85 5.54 -22.81
CA ASP A 169 4.71 4.37 -22.87
C ASP A 169 5.67 4.07 -21.71
N ILE A 170 5.16 3.35 -20.71
CA ILE A 170 5.99 2.35 -20.05
C ILE A 170 5.77 1.03 -20.80
N SER A 171 6.09 1.01 -22.08
CA SER A 171 6.30 -0.19 -22.84
C SER A 171 7.75 -0.56 -22.66
N GLU A 172 8.05 -1.39 -21.68
CA GLU A 172 9.31 -2.11 -21.75
C GLU A 172 9.24 -3.47 -21.11
N SER A 173 9.65 -4.42 -21.96
CA SER A 173 10.04 -5.80 -21.67
C SER A 173 8.94 -6.67 -21.07
N GLN A 174 7.93 -6.91 -21.84
CA GLN A 174 7.13 -8.15 -21.81
C GLN A 174 7.12 -8.80 -23.18
N GLU A 175 8.26 -9.16 -23.69
CA GLU A 175 8.37 -10.42 -24.41
C GLU A 175 8.33 -11.53 -23.38
N GLU A 176 7.45 -12.50 -23.64
CA GLU A 176 7.18 -13.72 -22.87
C GLU A 176 6.14 -13.59 -21.73
N ARG A 177 4.88 -13.48 -22.12
CA ARG A 177 3.76 -14.33 -21.69
C ARG A 177 2.50 -14.01 -22.47
N GLN A 178 2.49 -14.41 -23.74
CA GLN A 178 1.25 -14.76 -24.43
C GLN A 178 0.79 -16.12 -23.88
N GLY A 179 -0.40 -16.14 -23.32
CA GLY A 179 -1.01 -17.39 -22.90
C GLY A 179 -2.32 -17.17 -22.15
N GLN A 180 -3.41 -17.13 -22.90
CA GLN A 180 -4.76 -17.53 -22.51
C GLN A 180 -5.46 -16.72 -21.38
N CYS A 181 -6.25 -15.76 -21.81
CA CYS A 181 -7.50 -15.47 -21.14
C CYS A 181 -8.64 -16.00 -22.00
N SER A 182 -9.03 -17.25 -21.76
CA SER A 182 -10.28 -17.81 -22.27
C SER A 182 -11.43 -17.24 -21.45
N ALA A 183 -12.38 -16.70 -22.16
CA ALA A 183 -13.69 -16.32 -21.68
C ALA A 183 -14.36 -17.48 -20.92
N ASN A 184 -15.02 -17.15 -19.81
CA ASN A 184 -16.21 -17.89 -19.41
C ASN A 184 -17.23 -16.91 -18.80
N HIS A 185 -18.41 -17.03 -19.32
CA HIS A 185 -19.67 -16.36 -18.99
C HIS A 185 -19.99 -16.27 -17.49
#